data_cd3768e535ea80bc71069c19484ad981
#
_entry.id   cd3768e535ea80bc71069c19484ad981
#
_cell.length_a   1.000
_cell.length_b   1.000
_cell.length_c   1.000
_cell.angle_alpha   90.00
_cell.angle_beta   90.00
_cell.angle_gamma   90.00
#
_symmetry.space_group_name_H-M   'P 1'
#
loop_
_entity.id
_entity.type
_entity.pdbx_description
1 polymer ?
#
loop_
_entity_poly.entity_id
_entity_poly.type
_entity_poly.pdbx_seq_one_letter_code
_entity_poly.pdbx_strand_id
1 'polypeptide(L)'
;MKLSAIADIPQLQPLLTSWKRIVDIRPVLVVVSDQGLICCWKDGNAWIQRGCSWPLGSCQDGVPLQREAIGELLADILFDCDVIGAQIVLCLPLAAASWCVLEGISSEQFRHGTDPRTLLSESSWAQGLQDSYLAADDCGENVVAISVSRTLLQGWVDVVERADLPLLRVDWSLSAAHRALRRLTQEWRGDLAWLILDDKDGRLVLIRDGVADLDFVLSRPTPASAADWIRERVNAWRQRMQRVEPLGWWLSVAAAEQRDWLAVVDSDAGELLLDQTLPWCPREWEGDTDQMALSPLQHLALTALQQEV
;
A
#
# COMPACT_ATOMS: atom_id res chain seq x y z
N MET A 1 29.93 -1.95 32.03
CA MET A 1 29.54 -3.31 32.45
C MET A 1 28.85 -3.96 31.25
N LYS A 2 29.41 -5.02 30.66
CA LYS A 2 28.86 -5.65 29.46
C LYS A 2 27.63 -6.47 29.85
N LEU A 3 26.49 -6.20 29.23
CA LEU A 3 25.21 -6.91 29.40
C LEU A 3 25.32 -8.44 29.16
N SER A 4 26.39 -8.90 28.51
CA SER A 4 26.65 -10.33 28.25
C SER A 4 26.92 -11.18 29.52
N ALA A 5 27.25 -10.57 30.66
CA ALA A 5 27.55 -11.33 31.90
C ALA A 5 26.28 -11.67 32.73
N ILE A 6 25.13 -11.11 32.39
CA ILE A 6 23.84 -11.34 33.11
C ILE A 6 23.06 -12.47 32.49
N ALA A 7 23.35 -12.82 31.21
CA ALA A 7 22.63 -13.84 30.45
C ALA A 7 22.81 -15.29 30.94
N ASP A 8 23.84 -15.56 31.76
CA ASP A 8 24.20 -16.91 32.21
C ASP A 8 23.60 -17.31 33.57
N ILE A 9 22.72 -16.51 34.15
CA ILE A 9 22.05 -16.84 35.41
C ILE A 9 20.70 -17.48 35.11
N PRO A 10 20.51 -18.82 35.27
CA PRO A 10 19.27 -19.50 34.85
C PRO A 10 17.98 -18.96 35.49
N GLN A 11 18.11 -18.40 36.71
CA GLN A 11 16.98 -17.84 37.42
C GLN A 11 16.49 -16.48 36.89
N LEU A 12 17.30 -15.78 36.09
CA LEU A 12 16.97 -14.49 35.52
C LEU A 12 16.51 -14.61 34.03
N GLN A 13 16.67 -15.79 33.45
CA GLN A 13 16.24 -16.01 32.05
C GLN A 13 14.76 -15.68 31.77
N PRO A 14 13.80 -16.06 32.64
CA PRO A 14 12.39 -15.69 32.44
C PRO A 14 12.16 -14.18 32.52
N LEU A 15 12.91 -13.50 33.43
CA LEU A 15 12.85 -12.04 33.56
C LEU A 15 13.51 -11.34 32.37
N LEU A 16 14.64 -11.84 31.89
CA LEU A 16 15.34 -11.30 30.72
C LEU A 16 14.55 -11.52 29.42
N THR A 17 13.86 -12.65 29.29
CA THR A 17 12.93 -12.88 28.15
C THR A 17 11.71 -11.98 28.23
N SER A 18 11.19 -11.74 29.43
CA SER A 18 10.09 -10.78 29.64
C SER A 18 10.56 -9.35 29.36
N TRP A 19 11.76 -8.96 29.83
CA TRP A 19 12.35 -7.66 29.55
C TRP A 19 12.72 -7.47 28.08
N LYS A 20 13.20 -8.50 27.38
CA LYS A 20 13.40 -8.46 25.93
C LYS A 20 12.08 -8.23 25.19
N ARG A 21 11.00 -8.87 25.61
CA ARG A 21 9.67 -8.63 25.02
C ARG A 21 9.18 -7.19 25.24
N ILE A 22 9.51 -6.57 26.38
CA ILE A 22 9.12 -5.18 26.71
C ILE A 22 9.99 -4.15 25.92
N VAL A 23 11.19 -4.53 25.52
CA VAL A 23 12.13 -3.64 24.79
C VAL A 23 12.13 -3.94 23.29
N ASP A 24 11.64 -5.09 22.84
CA ASP A 24 11.54 -5.43 21.43
C ASP A 24 10.40 -4.62 20.79
N ILE A 25 10.81 -3.56 20.12
CA ILE A 25 9.95 -2.79 19.20
C ILE A 25 9.47 -3.73 18.11
N ARG A 26 8.15 -3.91 17.99
CA ARG A 26 7.53 -4.74 16.96
C ARG A 26 6.79 -3.87 15.94
N PRO A 27 7.32 -3.74 14.75
CA PRO A 27 6.56 -3.11 13.68
C PRO A 27 5.29 -3.93 13.39
N VAL A 28 4.15 -3.27 13.43
CA VAL A 28 2.85 -3.82 13.05
C VAL A 28 2.37 -3.08 11.82
N LEU A 29 2.22 -3.80 10.72
CA LEU A 29 1.69 -3.28 9.48
C LEU A 29 0.16 -3.25 9.60
N VAL A 30 -0.45 -2.09 9.51
CA VAL A 30 -1.89 -1.92 9.59
C VAL A 30 -2.40 -1.41 8.25
N VAL A 31 -3.09 -2.28 7.50
CA VAL A 31 -3.73 -1.92 6.24
C VAL A 31 -5.19 -1.63 6.51
N VAL A 32 -5.66 -0.49 6.07
CA VAL A 32 -7.04 -0.03 6.31
C VAL A 32 -7.82 0.10 5.02
N SER A 33 -9.13 -0.11 5.11
CA SER A 33 -10.10 0.09 4.03
C SER A 33 -11.36 0.77 4.56
N ASP A 34 -12.36 1.01 3.72
CA ASP A 34 -13.67 1.49 4.18
C ASP A 34 -14.44 0.45 5.00
N GLN A 35 -14.06 -0.83 4.91
CA GLN A 35 -14.79 -1.93 5.53
C GLN A 35 -14.16 -2.44 6.83
N GLY A 36 -12.84 -2.23 7.03
CA GLY A 36 -12.13 -2.76 8.17
C GLY A 36 -10.63 -2.54 8.10
N LEU A 37 -9.92 -3.17 9.03
CA LEU A 37 -8.47 -3.15 9.10
C LEU A 37 -7.89 -4.57 9.15
N ILE A 38 -6.64 -4.67 8.74
CA ILE A 38 -5.84 -5.89 8.84
C ILE A 38 -4.50 -5.50 9.46
N CYS A 39 -4.17 -6.16 10.56
CA CYS A 39 -2.88 -6.05 11.24
C CYS A 39 -2.00 -7.23 10.84
N CYS A 40 -0.74 -6.95 10.51
CA CYS A 40 0.26 -7.97 10.21
C CYS A 40 1.53 -7.68 11.00
N TRP A 41 2.07 -8.69 11.67
CA TRP A 41 3.32 -8.58 12.42
C TRP A 41 4.13 -9.87 12.33
N LYS A 42 5.40 -9.76 12.68
CA LYS A 42 6.29 -10.91 12.70
C LYS A 42 6.33 -11.51 14.10
N ASP A 43 6.08 -12.82 14.21
CA ASP A 43 6.29 -13.58 15.44
C ASP A 43 7.30 -14.71 15.15
N GLY A 44 8.49 -14.56 15.73
CA GLY A 44 9.63 -15.39 15.35
C GLY A 44 9.98 -15.23 13.87
N ASN A 45 9.84 -16.33 13.11
CA ASN A 45 10.07 -16.32 11.66
C ASN A 45 8.77 -16.29 10.84
N ALA A 46 7.60 -16.34 11.48
CA ALA A 46 6.31 -16.35 10.83
C ALA A 46 5.69 -14.96 10.82
N TRP A 47 4.97 -14.64 9.75
CA TRP A 47 4.09 -13.49 9.70
C TRP A 47 2.70 -13.91 10.16
N ILE A 48 2.16 -13.19 11.13
CA ILE A 48 0.82 -13.36 11.64
C ILE A 48 -0.04 -12.23 11.08
N GLN A 49 -1.29 -12.56 10.76
CA GLN A 49 -2.26 -11.62 10.27
C GLN A 49 -3.56 -11.75 11.06
N ARG A 50 -4.15 -10.63 11.42
CA ARG A 50 -5.47 -10.53 12.04
C ARG A 50 -6.21 -9.35 11.44
N GLY A 51 -7.50 -9.52 11.22
CA GLY A 51 -8.34 -8.46 10.70
C GLY A 51 -9.69 -8.42 11.36
N CYS A 52 -10.33 -7.26 11.31
CA CYS A 52 -11.73 -7.11 11.71
C CYS A 52 -12.41 -6.11 10.79
N SER A 53 -13.72 -6.32 10.62
CA SER A 53 -14.60 -5.34 10.01
C SER A 53 -15.09 -4.37 11.10
N TRP A 54 -15.24 -3.11 10.73
CA TRP A 54 -15.92 -2.14 11.59
C TRP A 54 -17.37 -1.90 11.19
N PRO A 55 -18.19 -1.30 12.07
CA PRO A 55 -19.56 -0.96 11.75
C PRO A 55 -19.67 -0.07 10.51
N LEU A 56 -20.74 -0.24 9.75
CA LEU A 56 -21.02 0.60 8.59
C LEU A 56 -20.99 2.09 8.97
N GLY A 57 -20.30 2.89 8.16
CA GLY A 57 -20.15 4.32 8.39
C GLY A 57 -19.02 4.69 9.36
N SER A 58 -18.21 3.75 9.81
CA SER A 58 -17.01 4.06 10.59
C SER A 58 -15.89 4.67 9.76
N CYS A 59 -15.79 4.26 8.48
CA CYS A 59 -14.88 4.83 7.50
C CYS A 59 -15.60 5.03 6.16
N GLN A 60 -15.30 6.09 5.45
CA GLN A 60 -15.86 6.38 4.14
C GLN A 60 -14.83 7.11 3.27
N ASP A 61 -14.62 6.59 2.04
CA ASP A 61 -13.66 7.13 1.06
C ASP A 61 -12.27 7.34 1.68
N GLY A 62 -11.86 6.39 2.53
CA GLY A 62 -10.59 6.42 3.25
C GLY A 62 -10.54 7.34 4.46
N VAL A 63 -11.62 8.04 4.79
CA VAL A 63 -11.70 8.97 5.94
C VAL A 63 -12.26 8.23 7.17
N PRO A 64 -11.52 8.15 8.30
CA PRO A 64 -12.04 7.57 9.54
C PRO A 64 -13.03 8.53 10.20
N LEU A 65 -14.31 8.18 10.19
CA LEU A 65 -15.39 8.99 10.76
C LEU A 65 -15.58 8.72 12.25
N GLN A 66 -15.45 7.46 12.68
CA GLN A 66 -15.58 7.04 14.09
C GLN A 66 -14.22 6.67 14.67
N ARG A 67 -13.34 7.69 14.84
CA ARG A 67 -11.94 7.51 15.21
C ARG A 67 -11.73 6.77 16.51
N GLU A 68 -12.58 7.02 17.51
CA GLU A 68 -12.57 6.36 18.81
C GLU A 68 -12.80 4.86 18.68
N ALA A 69 -13.91 4.48 18.05
CA ALA A 69 -14.27 3.08 17.86
C ALA A 69 -13.25 2.31 17.02
N ILE A 70 -12.68 2.94 15.98
CA ILE A 70 -11.63 2.34 15.15
C ILE A 70 -10.33 2.16 15.97
N GLY A 71 -9.98 3.15 16.81
CA GLY A 71 -8.80 3.08 17.68
C GLY A 71 -8.92 1.99 18.74
N GLU A 72 -10.09 1.87 19.38
CA GLU A 72 -10.41 0.80 20.34
C GLU A 72 -10.28 -0.58 19.68
N LEU A 73 -10.88 -0.78 18.48
CA LEU A 73 -10.77 -2.04 17.76
C LEU A 73 -9.30 -2.39 17.40
N LEU A 74 -8.50 -1.41 17.01
CA LEU A 74 -7.08 -1.63 16.74
C LEU A 74 -6.33 -2.06 18.01
N ALA A 75 -6.61 -1.41 19.14
CA ALA A 75 -6.01 -1.76 20.43
C ALA A 75 -6.43 -3.17 20.88
N ASP A 76 -7.71 -3.50 20.76
CA ASP A 76 -8.27 -4.80 21.15
C ASP A 76 -7.64 -5.95 20.36
N ILE A 77 -7.50 -5.82 19.03
CA ILE A 77 -6.84 -6.85 18.21
C ILE A 77 -5.43 -7.14 18.69
N LEU A 78 -4.64 -6.09 18.94
CA LEU A 78 -3.25 -6.26 19.36
C LEU A 78 -3.14 -6.77 20.79
N PHE A 79 -4.06 -6.36 21.66
CA PHE A 79 -4.14 -6.85 23.02
C PHE A 79 -4.52 -8.33 23.07
N ASP A 80 -5.54 -8.74 22.33
CA ASP A 80 -6.02 -10.14 22.27
C ASP A 80 -4.96 -11.08 21.69
N CYS A 81 -4.08 -10.56 20.85
CA CYS A 81 -2.96 -11.30 20.25
C CYS A 81 -1.65 -11.19 21.03
N ASP A 82 -1.67 -10.58 22.23
CA ASP A 82 -0.47 -10.38 23.08
C ASP A 82 0.70 -9.69 22.35
N VAL A 83 0.39 -8.71 21.48
CA VAL A 83 1.39 -7.95 20.72
C VAL A 83 1.88 -6.78 21.56
N ILE A 84 2.87 -7.03 22.40
CA ILE A 84 3.48 -6.02 23.27
C ILE A 84 4.55 -5.25 22.50
N GLY A 85 4.62 -3.93 22.72
CA GLY A 85 5.63 -3.05 22.10
C GLY A 85 5.38 -2.77 20.61
N ALA A 86 4.10 -2.86 20.20
CA ALA A 86 3.69 -2.55 18.82
C ALA A 86 4.05 -1.12 18.42
N GLN A 87 4.62 -0.96 17.23
CA GLN A 87 4.77 0.32 16.53
C GLN A 87 4.08 0.25 15.18
N ILE A 88 3.19 1.17 14.94
CA ILE A 88 2.28 1.10 13.79
C ILE A 88 2.93 1.64 12.52
N VAL A 89 2.96 0.83 11.48
CA VAL A 89 3.16 1.24 10.09
C VAL A 89 1.79 1.23 9.43
N LEU A 90 1.19 2.39 9.28
CA LEU A 90 -0.16 2.55 8.75
C LEU A 90 -0.13 2.63 7.23
N CYS A 91 -0.89 1.78 6.55
CA CYS A 91 -1.06 1.79 5.12
C CYS A 91 -2.47 2.30 4.76
N LEU A 92 -2.52 3.51 4.23
CA LEU A 92 -3.76 4.19 3.85
C LEU A 92 -4.42 3.51 2.63
N PRO A 93 -5.77 3.55 2.53
CA PRO A 93 -6.49 2.96 1.43
C PRO A 93 -6.27 3.70 0.10
N LEU A 94 -6.67 3.07 -1.00
CA LEU A 94 -6.47 3.57 -2.36
C LEU A 94 -7.01 4.99 -2.57
N ALA A 95 -8.18 5.30 -2.02
CA ALA A 95 -8.85 6.60 -2.17
C ALA A 95 -8.20 7.74 -1.35
N ALA A 96 -7.31 7.41 -0.39
CA ALA A 96 -6.79 8.39 0.57
C ALA A 96 -5.79 9.39 0.00
N ALA A 97 -5.12 9.05 -1.09
CA ALA A 97 -4.06 9.88 -1.66
C ALA A 97 -4.11 9.92 -3.19
N SER A 98 -3.35 10.82 -3.74
CA SER A 98 -3.10 10.92 -5.18
C SER A 98 -1.61 11.12 -5.45
N TRP A 99 -1.16 10.84 -6.65
CA TRP A 99 0.22 11.00 -7.05
C TRP A 99 0.38 11.75 -8.37
N CYS A 100 1.58 12.28 -8.58
CA CYS A 100 1.99 12.93 -9.82
C CYS A 100 3.48 12.67 -10.04
N VAL A 101 3.86 12.44 -11.29
CA VAL A 101 5.27 12.29 -11.66
C VAL A 101 5.88 13.66 -11.86
N LEU A 102 7.03 13.89 -11.26
CA LEU A 102 7.86 15.08 -11.42
C LEU A 102 9.01 14.72 -12.35
N GLU A 103 8.87 15.09 -13.62
CA GLU A 103 9.90 14.86 -14.62
C GLU A 103 11.08 15.81 -14.43
N GLY A 104 12.31 15.28 -14.57
CA GLY A 104 13.55 16.07 -14.48
C GLY A 104 13.89 16.61 -13.09
N ILE A 105 13.20 16.14 -12.06
CA ILE A 105 13.48 16.48 -10.67
C ILE A 105 14.07 15.26 -9.98
N SER A 106 15.28 15.40 -9.43
CA SER A 106 15.89 14.35 -8.64
C SER A 106 15.30 14.30 -7.22
N SER A 107 15.29 13.10 -6.63
CA SER A 107 14.90 12.92 -5.22
C SER A 107 15.75 13.76 -4.26
N GLU A 108 16.99 14.08 -4.64
CA GLU A 108 17.89 14.92 -3.88
C GLU A 108 17.43 16.37 -3.85
N GLN A 109 16.98 16.92 -4.98
CA GLN A 109 16.39 18.27 -5.07
C GLN A 109 15.10 18.36 -4.22
N PHE A 110 14.31 17.30 -4.21
CA PHE A 110 13.09 17.23 -3.40
C PHE A 110 13.40 17.18 -1.89
N ARG A 111 14.45 16.45 -1.48
CA ARG A 111 14.88 16.33 -0.08
C ARG A 111 15.58 17.57 0.46
N HIS A 112 16.31 18.32 -0.38
CA HIS A 112 17.10 19.48 0.03
C HIS A 112 16.34 20.80 0.16
N GLY A 113 15.00 20.74 0.34
CA GLY A 113 14.23 21.87 0.81
C GLY A 113 13.64 22.78 -0.27
N THR A 114 13.67 22.37 -1.52
CA THR A 114 12.78 23.01 -2.51
C THR A 114 11.35 22.64 -2.15
N ASP A 115 10.51 23.61 -1.82
CA ASP A 115 9.10 23.34 -1.52
C ASP A 115 8.48 22.64 -2.75
N PRO A 116 7.99 21.40 -2.61
CA PRO A 116 7.37 20.66 -3.71
C PRO A 116 6.25 21.46 -4.39
N ARG A 117 5.59 22.37 -3.64
CA ARG A 117 4.53 23.22 -4.17
C ARG A 117 5.03 24.20 -5.22
N THR A 118 6.29 24.67 -5.11
CA THR A 118 6.88 25.56 -6.11
C THR A 118 7.21 24.84 -7.41
N LEU A 119 7.56 23.55 -7.32
CA LEU A 119 7.84 22.69 -8.47
C LEU A 119 6.57 22.26 -9.21
N LEU A 120 5.42 22.30 -8.52
CA LEU A 120 4.13 21.86 -9.02
C LEU A 120 3.21 23.02 -9.41
N SER A 121 3.68 24.26 -9.32
CA SER A 121 2.86 25.47 -9.37
C SER A 121 1.98 25.64 -10.61
N GLU A 122 2.32 24.98 -11.71
CA GLU A 122 1.60 25.11 -13.00
C GLU A 122 0.70 23.90 -13.31
N SER A 123 0.70 22.85 -12.50
CA SER A 123 -0.12 21.67 -12.74
C SER A 123 -1.53 21.83 -12.14
N SER A 124 -2.53 21.23 -12.79
CA SER A 124 -3.89 21.15 -12.25
C SER A 124 -3.96 20.43 -10.89
N TRP A 125 -2.94 19.61 -10.58
CA TRP A 125 -2.77 18.93 -9.32
C TRP A 125 -2.42 19.90 -8.18
N ALA A 126 -1.76 21.03 -8.48
CA ALA A 126 -1.34 22.02 -7.50
C ALA A 126 -2.49 22.75 -6.80
N GLN A 127 -3.67 22.81 -7.41
CA GLN A 127 -4.79 23.59 -6.87
C GLN A 127 -5.34 23.05 -5.54
N GLY A 128 -5.12 21.79 -5.21
CA GLY A 128 -5.54 21.16 -3.95
C GLY A 128 -4.44 21.04 -2.88
N LEU A 129 -3.22 21.48 -3.17
CA LEU A 129 -2.05 21.18 -2.32
C LEU A 129 -1.95 22.03 -1.04
N GLN A 130 -2.70 23.10 -0.91
CA GLN A 130 -2.59 24.02 0.25
C GLN A 130 -2.88 23.30 1.58
N ASP A 131 -3.85 22.38 1.57
CA ASP A 131 -4.27 21.60 2.73
C ASP A 131 -3.81 20.13 2.68
N SER A 132 -2.69 19.87 1.99
CA SER A 132 -2.16 18.53 1.84
C SER A 132 -0.77 18.39 2.44
N TYR A 133 -0.47 17.18 2.91
CA TYR A 133 0.89 16.72 3.12
C TYR A 133 1.43 16.15 1.81
N LEU A 134 2.70 16.40 1.56
CA LEU A 134 3.41 15.90 0.38
C LEU A 134 4.53 14.97 0.82
N ALA A 135 4.62 13.83 0.14
CA ALA A 135 5.72 12.89 0.22
C ALA A 135 6.29 12.66 -1.18
N ALA A 136 7.47 12.08 -1.25
CA ALA A 136 8.08 11.69 -2.51
C ALA A 136 8.52 10.23 -2.45
N ASP A 137 8.29 9.52 -3.54
CA ASP A 137 8.83 8.19 -3.78
C ASP A 137 9.89 8.28 -4.90
N ASP A 138 11.06 7.70 -4.64
CA ASP A 138 12.19 7.74 -5.56
C ASP A 138 12.01 6.63 -6.61
N CYS A 139 11.91 7.04 -7.86
CA CYS A 139 11.76 6.14 -8.99
C CYS A 139 12.95 6.26 -9.98
N GLY A 140 14.16 6.39 -9.47
CA GLY A 140 15.38 6.53 -10.26
C GLY A 140 15.61 7.97 -10.71
N GLU A 141 15.50 8.24 -12.02
CA GLU A 141 15.69 9.60 -12.56
C GLU A 141 14.46 10.50 -12.35
N ASN A 142 13.35 9.94 -11.89
CA ASN A 142 12.10 10.65 -11.65
C ASN A 142 11.67 10.53 -10.21
N VAL A 143 10.88 11.46 -9.77
CA VAL A 143 10.23 11.47 -8.43
C VAL A 143 8.73 11.39 -8.60
N VAL A 144 8.11 10.50 -7.87
CA VAL A 144 6.66 10.45 -7.74
C VAL A 144 6.27 11.23 -6.48
N ALA A 145 5.63 12.37 -6.65
CA ALA A 145 5.06 13.14 -5.57
C ALA A 145 3.71 12.55 -5.17
N ILE A 146 3.49 12.35 -3.88
CA ILE A 146 2.26 11.81 -3.30
C ILE A 146 1.65 12.87 -2.43
N SER A 147 0.35 13.11 -2.60
CA SER A 147 -0.44 14.07 -1.83
C SER A 147 -1.51 13.36 -1.04
N VAL A 148 -1.63 13.72 0.24
CA VAL A 148 -2.71 13.29 1.12
C VAL A 148 -3.30 14.49 1.85
N SER A 149 -4.63 14.58 1.94
CA SER A 149 -5.30 15.64 2.70
C SER A 149 -4.85 15.65 4.15
N ARG A 150 -4.55 16.84 4.69
CA ARG A 150 -4.18 16.99 6.12
C ARG A 150 -5.26 16.48 7.05
N THR A 151 -6.52 16.77 6.75
CA THR A 151 -7.66 16.36 7.56
C THR A 151 -7.78 14.83 7.59
N LEU A 152 -7.60 14.17 6.44
CA LEU A 152 -7.64 12.71 6.33
C LEU A 152 -6.49 12.09 7.13
N LEU A 153 -5.26 12.54 6.88
CA LEU A 153 -4.08 12.00 7.56
C LEU A 153 -4.15 12.22 9.06
N GLN A 154 -4.53 13.43 9.51
CA GLN A 154 -4.72 13.72 10.92
C GLN A 154 -5.78 12.80 11.55
N GLY A 155 -6.87 12.52 10.82
CA GLY A 155 -7.89 11.58 11.28
C GLY A 155 -7.34 10.20 11.59
N TRP A 156 -6.43 9.69 10.77
CA TRP A 156 -5.77 8.41 11.02
C TRP A 156 -4.72 8.47 12.11
N VAL A 157 -3.98 9.59 12.22
CA VAL A 157 -3.07 9.82 13.37
C VAL A 157 -3.88 9.77 14.68
N ASP A 158 -5.01 10.46 14.75
CA ASP A 158 -5.88 10.46 15.91
C ASP A 158 -6.39 9.05 16.26
N VAL A 159 -6.67 8.20 15.26
CA VAL A 159 -7.05 6.79 15.48
C VAL A 159 -5.94 6.03 16.18
N VAL A 160 -4.70 6.15 15.72
CA VAL A 160 -3.55 5.45 16.30
C VAL A 160 -3.22 6.00 17.71
N GLU A 161 -3.34 7.31 17.90
CA GLU A 161 -3.17 7.95 19.22
C GLU A 161 -4.23 7.47 20.22
N ARG A 162 -5.49 7.27 19.80
CA ARG A 162 -6.56 6.73 20.66
C ARG A 162 -6.36 5.27 21.02
N ALA A 163 -5.68 4.52 20.17
CA ALA A 163 -5.25 3.16 20.49
C ALA A 163 -4.07 3.10 21.48
N ASP A 164 -3.54 4.27 21.91
CA ASP A 164 -2.32 4.40 22.73
C ASP A 164 -1.10 3.69 22.10
N LEU A 165 -0.98 3.77 20.79
CA LEU A 165 0.06 3.11 20.02
C LEU A 165 0.97 4.14 19.33
N PRO A 166 2.30 3.94 19.35
CA PRO A 166 3.21 4.81 18.60
C PRO A 166 3.09 4.59 17.10
N LEU A 167 2.90 5.68 16.36
CA LEU A 167 2.90 5.68 14.90
C LEU A 167 4.33 5.83 14.40
N LEU A 168 4.86 4.79 13.74
CA LEU A 168 6.20 4.77 13.18
C LEU A 168 6.24 5.44 11.79
N ARG A 169 5.30 5.07 10.92
CA ARG A 169 5.22 5.53 9.54
C ARG A 169 3.81 5.45 9.00
N VAL A 170 3.50 6.36 8.10
CA VAL A 170 2.31 6.26 7.24
C VAL A 170 2.76 6.02 5.81
N ASP A 171 2.10 5.12 5.15
CA ASP A 171 2.30 4.78 3.74
C ASP A 171 0.96 4.78 3.01
N TRP A 172 0.98 4.68 1.69
CA TRP A 172 -0.21 4.59 0.86
C TRP A 172 -0.21 3.29 0.06
N SER A 173 -1.34 2.59 0.04
CA SER A 173 -1.44 1.25 -0.56
C SER A 173 -0.96 1.19 -2.02
N LEU A 174 -1.28 2.19 -2.84
CA LEU A 174 -0.83 2.24 -4.23
C LEU A 174 0.68 2.46 -4.35
N SER A 175 1.27 3.36 -3.56
CA SER A 175 2.72 3.59 -3.56
C SER A 175 3.47 2.37 -3.05
N ALA A 176 3.04 1.79 -1.93
CA ALA A 176 3.65 0.58 -1.40
C ALA A 176 3.56 -0.58 -2.40
N ALA A 177 2.38 -0.80 -2.99
CA ALA A 177 2.18 -1.83 -4.00
C ALA A 177 3.02 -1.59 -5.27
N HIS A 178 3.18 -0.34 -5.70
CA HIS A 178 4.06 0.02 -6.83
C HIS A 178 5.52 -0.33 -6.54
N ARG A 179 6.01 -0.08 -5.32
CA ARG A 179 7.36 -0.49 -4.92
C ARG A 179 7.54 -2.01 -4.95
N ALA A 180 6.53 -2.78 -4.51
CA ALA A 180 6.56 -4.24 -4.64
C ALA A 180 6.55 -4.66 -6.11
N LEU A 181 5.66 -4.10 -6.91
CA LEU A 181 5.54 -4.40 -8.34
C LEU A 181 6.86 -4.16 -9.08
N ARG A 182 7.53 -3.03 -8.84
CA ARG A 182 8.86 -2.73 -9.42
C ARG A 182 9.89 -3.80 -9.08
N ARG A 183 9.89 -4.33 -7.86
CA ARG A 183 10.80 -5.42 -7.46
C ARG A 183 10.45 -6.73 -8.14
N LEU A 184 9.16 -7.07 -8.22
CA LEU A 184 8.68 -8.30 -8.83
C LEU A 184 8.89 -8.30 -10.36
N THR A 185 8.86 -7.14 -10.98
CA THR A 185 9.04 -6.97 -12.43
C THR A 185 10.41 -6.42 -12.81
N GLN A 186 11.40 -6.48 -11.92
CA GLN A 186 12.74 -5.91 -12.15
C GLN A 186 13.48 -6.47 -13.39
N GLU A 187 13.15 -7.70 -13.79
CA GLU A 187 13.72 -8.35 -14.98
C GLU A 187 12.96 -8.01 -16.27
N TRP A 188 11.75 -7.48 -16.14
CA TRP A 188 10.95 -7.05 -17.29
C TRP A 188 11.52 -5.80 -17.95
N ARG A 189 11.68 -5.84 -19.27
CA ARG A 189 12.30 -4.76 -20.08
C ARG A 189 11.28 -4.14 -21.03
N GLY A 190 10.08 -3.84 -20.54
CA GLY A 190 9.02 -3.27 -21.36
C GLY A 190 8.16 -2.30 -20.58
N ASP A 191 7.13 -1.83 -21.26
CA ASP A 191 6.07 -1.06 -20.64
C ASP A 191 5.17 -1.98 -19.80
N LEU A 192 4.53 -1.43 -18.78
CA LEU A 192 3.64 -2.19 -17.94
C LEU A 192 2.30 -1.47 -17.81
N ALA A 193 1.21 -2.19 -18.07
CA ALA A 193 -0.13 -1.78 -17.74
C ALA A 193 -0.59 -2.54 -16.49
N TRP A 194 -0.90 -1.81 -15.44
CA TRP A 194 -1.34 -2.35 -14.17
C TRP A 194 -2.82 -2.03 -13.94
N LEU A 195 -3.65 -3.05 -14.01
CA LEU A 195 -5.08 -2.95 -13.72
C LEU A 195 -5.34 -3.31 -12.26
N ILE A 196 -5.93 -2.39 -11.53
CA ILE A 196 -6.30 -2.53 -10.13
C ILE A 196 -7.82 -2.44 -10.04
N LEU A 197 -8.45 -3.40 -9.38
CA LEU A 197 -9.86 -3.36 -9.06
C LEU A 197 -10.04 -3.44 -7.55
N ASP A 198 -10.76 -2.49 -7.02
CA ASP A 198 -11.23 -2.44 -5.65
C ASP A 198 -12.76 -2.49 -5.66
N ASP A 199 -13.40 -2.68 -4.50
CA ASP A 199 -14.85 -2.90 -4.36
C ASP A 199 -15.73 -1.87 -5.11
N LYS A 200 -15.27 -0.62 -5.22
CA LYS A 200 -16.05 0.48 -5.79
C LYS A 200 -15.51 1.00 -7.12
N ASP A 201 -14.22 1.03 -7.24
CA ASP A 201 -13.53 1.70 -8.34
C ASP A 201 -12.40 0.83 -8.89
N GLY A 202 -12.01 1.09 -10.13
CA GLY A 202 -10.82 0.53 -10.72
C GLY A 202 -9.79 1.61 -11.02
N ARG A 203 -8.55 1.19 -11.22
CA ARG A 203 -7.48 2.04 -11.75
C ARG A 203 -6.72 1.33 -12.85
N LEU A 204 -6.36 2.08 -13.86
CA LEU A 204 -5.38 1.66 -14.86
C LEU A 204 -4.15 2.54 -14.69
N VAL A 205 -3.06 1.95 -14.21
CA VAL A 205 -1.78 2.63 -14.06
C VAL A 205 -0.87 2.18 -15.19
N LEU A 206 -0.37 3.14 -15.97
CA LEU A 206 0.58 2.88 -17.05
C LEU A 206 1.99 3.23 -16.57
N ILE A 207 2.88 2.26 -16.64
CA ILE A 207 4.21 2.34 -16.05
C ILE A 207 5.24 2.24 -17.16
N ARG A 208 6.16 3.19 -17.20
CA ARG A 208 7.28 3.28 -18.14
C ARG A 208 8.59 3.36 -17.35
N ASP A 209 9.53 2.49 -17.68
CA ASP A 209 10.85 2.48 -17.02
C ASP A 209 10.75 2.40 -15.48
N GLY A 210 9.73 1.69 -14.98
CA GLY A 210 9.46 1.54 -13.56
C GLY A 210 8.77 2.74 -12.88
N VAL A 211 8.39 3.76 -13.66
CA VAL A 211 7.69 4.97 -13.17
C VAL A 211 6.23 4.94 -13.59
N ALA A 212 5.33 5.20 -12.66
CA ALA A 212 3.90 5.35 -12.96
C ALA A 212 3.66 6.65 -13.74
N ASP A 213 3.58 6.55 -15.05
CA ASP A 213 3.50 7.68 -15.98
C ASP A 213 2.08 8.26 -16.04
N LEU A 214 1.07 7.41 -16.07
CA LEU A 214 -0.35 7.80 -16.05
C LEU A 214 -1.16 6.93 -15.08
N ASP A 215 -2.17 7.52 -14.48
CA ASP A 215 -3.11 6.88 -13.57
C ASP A 215 -4.54 7.31 -13.94
N PHE A 216 -5.35 6.36 -14.34
CA PHE A 216 -6.73 6.58 -14.73
C PHE A 216 -7.68 5.88 -13.76
N VAL A 217 -8.64 6.62 -13.23
CA VAL A 217 -9.71 6.07 -12.39
C VAL A 217 -10.86 5.59 -13.27
N LEU A 218 -11.34 4.38 -13.01
CA LEU A 218 -12.49 3.77 -13.64
C LEU A 218 -13.60 3.60 -12.60
N SER A 219 -14.70 4.30 -12.76
CA SER A 219 -15.83 4.18 -11.85
C SER A 219 -16.64 2.92 -12.16
N ARG A 220 -16.70 1.99 -11.20
CA ARG A 220 -17.45 0.73 -11.28
C ARG A 220 -17.28 -0.03 -12.59
N PRO A 221 -16.06 -0.33 -13.03
CA PRO A 221 -15.84 -0.96 -14.32
C PRO A 221 -16.38 -2.40 -14.32
N THR A 222 -16.93 -2.80 -15.45
CA THR A 222 -17.12 -4.21 -15.79
C THR A 222 -16.19 -4.56 -16.94
N PRO A 223 -15.76 -5.83 -17.10
CA PRO A 223 -14.91 -6.22 -18.22
C PRO A 223 -15.42 -5.74 -19.57
N ALA A 224 -16.72 -5.94 -19.83
CA ALA A 224 -17.35 -5.54 -21.09
C ALA A 224 -17.36 -4.01 -21.31
N SER A 225 -17.57 -3.22 -20.26
CA SER A 225 -17.62 -1.75 -20.37
C SER A 225 -16.24 -1.10 -20.42
N ALA A 226 -15.24 -1.77 -19.89
CA ALA A 226 -13.89 -1.22 -19.75
C ALA A 226 -12.96 -1.60 -20.90
N ALA A 227 -13.23 -2.71 -21.61
CA ALA A 227 -12.30 -3.26 -22.60
C ALA A 227 -11.85 -2.25 -23.66
N ASP A 228 -12.78 -1.62 -24.34
CA ASP A 228 -12.46 -0.65 -25.41
C ASP A 228 -11.80 0.60 -24.83
N TRP A 229 -12.25 1.06 -23.68
CA TRP A 229 -11.69 2.21 -23.00
C TRP A 229 -10.22 1.97 -22.57
N ILE A 230 -9.92 0.80 -21.99
CA ILE A 230 -8.57 0.39 -21.59
C ILE A 230 -7.66 0.35 -22.81
N ARG A 231 -8.14 -0.33 -23.89
CA ARG A 231 -7.38 -0.46 -25.14
C ARG A 231 -7.06 0.90 -25.76
N GLU A 232 -8.06 1.78 -25.82
CA GLU A 232 -7.88 3.14 -26.35
C GLU A 232 -6.80 3.91 -25.56
N ARG A 233 -6.85 3.86 -24.21
CA ARG A 233 -5.91 4.60 -23.34
C ARG A 233 -4.49 4.06 -23.47
N VAL A 234 -4.32 2.75 -23.44
CA VAL A 234 -3.01 2.12 -23.60
C VAL A 234 -2.43 2.44 -24.97
N ASN A 235 -3.20 2.30 -26.04
CA ASN A 235 -2.73 2.59 -27.40
C ASN A 235 -2.39 4.07 -27.58
N ALA A 236 -3.23 5.00 -27.10
CA ALA A 236 -2.97 6.43 -27.17
C ALA A 236 -1.69 6.81 -26.42
N TRP A 237 -1.48 6.24 -25.22
CA TRP A 237 -0.28 6.45 -24.43
C TRP A 237 0.97 5.94 -25.15
N ARG A 238 0.96 4.71 -25.65
CA ARG A 238 2.10 4.14 -26.40
C ARG A 238 2.42 4.91 -27.66
N GLN A 239 1.42 5.32 -28.42
CA GLN A 239 1.59 6.16 -29.61
C GLN A 239 2.20 7.52 -29.27
N ARG A 240 1.68 8.18 -28.23
CA ARG A 240 2.20 9.47 -27.77
C ARG A 240 3.67 9.39 -27.35
N MET A 241 4.06 8.31 -26.70
CA MET A 241 5.42 8.07 -26.21
C MET A 241 6.30 7.40 -27.27
N GLN A 242 5.78 7.12 -28.46
CA GLN A 242 6.49 6.42 -29.55
C GLN A 242 7.14 5.10 -29.08
N ARG A 243 6.43 4.38 -28.18
CA ARG A 243 6.96 3.14 -27.57
C ARG A 243 6.85 1.96 -28.53
N VAL A 244 7.95 1.20 -28.62
CA VAL A 244 8.06 -0.05 -29.37
C VAL A 244 8.35 -1.25 -28.47
N GLU A 245 8.66 -1.00 -27.20
CA GLU A 245 8.92 -2.01 -26.18
C GLU A 245 7.69 -2.92 -25.99
N PRO A 246 7.89 -4.16 -25.57
CA PRO A 246 6.78 -5.06 -25.27
C PRO A 246 5.91 -4.51 -24.14
N LEU A 247 4.61 -4.83 -24.18
CA LEU A 247 3.67 -4.48 -23.12
C LEU A 247 3.47 -5.67 -22.18
N GLY A 248 3.71 -5.47 -20.90
CA GLY A 248 3.34 -6.42 -19.85
C GLY A 248 2.04 -5.99 -19.17
N TRP A 249 1.30 -6.96 -18.68
CA TRP A 249 0.10 -6.73 -17.90
C TRP A 249 0.23 -7.28 -16.49
N TRP A 250 -0.16 -6.47 -15.50
CA TRP A 250 -0.32 -6.91 -14.14
C TRP A 250 -1.74 -6.67 -13.66
N LEU A 251 -2.38 -7.70 -13.09
CA LEU A 251 -3.78 -7.62 -12.64
C LEU A 251 -3.85 -7.75 -11.12
N SER A 252 -4.22 -6.68 -10.45
CA SER A 252 -4.62 -6.68 -9.03
C SER A 252 -6.13 -6.76 -8.93
N VAL A 253 -6.67 -7.96 -9.22
CA VAL A 253 -8.09 -8.24 -9.37
C VAL A 253 -8.43 -9.47 -8.50
N ALA A 254 -9.60 -9.46 -7.86
CA ALA A 254 -10.06 -10.60 -7.07
C ALA A 254 -10.08 -11.89 -7.91
N ALA A 255 -9.67 -13.02 -7.29
CA ALA A 255 -9.53 -14.30 -7.98
C ALA A 255 -10.80 -14.74 -8.72
N ALA A 256 -11.98 -14.42 -8.17
CA ALA A 256 -13.27 -14.74 -8.78
C ALA A 256 -13.52 -14.01 -10.10
N GLU A 257 -12.96 -12.81 -10.27
CA GLU A 257 -13.17 -11.95 -11.44
C GLU A 257 -11.99 -12.03 -12.43
N GLN A 258 -10.88 -12.62 -12.00
CA GLN A 258 -9.62 -12.63 -12.76
C GLN A 258 -9.80 -13.18 -14.17
N ARG A 259 -10.61 -14.23 -14.35
CA ARG A 259 -10.83 -14.86 -15.65
C ARG A 259 -11.48 -13.89 -16.67
N ASP A 260 -12.46 -13.10 -16.22
CA ASP A 260 -13.20 -12.20 -17.10
C ASP A 260 -12.33 -11.01 -17.50
N TRP A 261 -11.50 -10.53 -16.56
CA TRP A 261 -10.55 -9.46 -16.83
C TRP A 261 -9.35 -9.91 -17.68
N LEU A 262 -8.92 -11.17 -17.54
CA LEU A 262 -7.92 -11.76 -18.43
C LEU A 262 -8.38 -11.72 -19.89
N ALA A 263 -9.66 -12.00 -20.16
CA ALA A 263 -10.19 -11.95 -21.52
C ALA A 263 -10.16 -10.53 -22.14
N VAL A 264 -10.18 -9.48 -21.31
CA VAL A 264 -10.02 -8.07 -21.75
C VAL A 264 -8.58 -7.81 -22.17
N VAL A 265 -7.63 -8.33 -21.41
CA VAL A 265 -6.19 -8.11 -21.62
C VAL A 265 -5.64 -8.99 -22.75
N ASP A 266 -6.09 -10.25 -22.85
CA ASP A 266 -5.60 -11.24 -23.84
C ASP A 266 -5.96 -10.85 -25.29
N SER A 267 -6.92 -9.96 -25.47
CA SER A 267 -7.27 -9.42 -26.79
C SER A 267 -6.24 -8.43 -27.35
N ASP A 268 -5.37 -7.91 -26.52
CA ASP A 268 -4.29 -6.99 -26.90
C ASP A 268 -2.93 -7.68 -26.71
N ALA A 269 -2.07 -7.60 -27.71
CA ALA A 269 -0.79 -8.28 -27.85
C ALA A 269 0.25 -7.96 -26.73
N GLY A 270 -0.14 -8.16 -25.46
CA GLY A 270 0.71 -7.97 -24.28
C GLY A 270 0.98 -9.29 -23.55
N GLU A 271 2.08 -9.34 -22.81
CA GLU A 271 2.46 -10.49 -21.98
C GLU A 271 1.88 -10.32 -20.57
N LEU A 272 1.18 -11.36 -20.07
CA LEU A 272 0.72 -11.38 -18.68
C LEU A 272 1.89 -11.69 -17.76
N LEU A 273 2.25 -10.74 -16.90
CA LEU A 273 3.35 -10.86 -15.94
C LEU A 273 2.90 -11.32 -14.55
N LEU A 274 1.62 -11.64 -14.41
CA LEU A 274 1.07 -12.06 -13.14
C LEU A 274 1.68 -13.41 -12.71
N ASP A 275 2.53 -13.40 -11.69
CA ASP A 275 2.86 -14.61 -10.98
C ASP A 275 1.75 -14.88 -9.96
N GLN A 276 1.05 -16.00 -10.12
CA GLN A 276 -0.03 -16.43 -9.20
C GLN A 276 0.48 -16.74 -7.80
N THR A 277 1.77 -16.94 -7.65
CA THR A 277 2.45 -17.08 -6.38
C THR A 277 3.12 -15.77 -6.01
N LEU A 278 2.36 -14.78 -5.58
CA LEU A 278 2.95 -13.69 -4.80
C LEU A 278 3.82 -14.35 -3.71
N PRO A 279 5.12 -14.00 -3.61
CA PRO A 279 6.08 -14.73 -2.76
C PRO A 279 5.68 -14.70 -1.29
N TRP A 280 4.60 -14.02 -0.99
CA TRP A 280 4.06 -13.90 0.33
C TRP A 280 2.53 -13.98 0.31
N CYS A 281 2.03 -15.14 0.57
CA CYS A 281 0.68 -15.36 1.05
C CYS A 281 0.83 -16.28 2.25
N PRO A 282 0.44 -15.90 3.46
CA PRO A 282 0.36 -16.88 4.54
C PRO A 282 -0.61 -17.96 4.08
N ARG A 283 -0.08 -19.16 3.83
CA ARG A 283 -0.89 -20.30 3.35
C ARG A 283 -1.88 -20.79 4.39
N GLU A 284 -1.74 -20.31 5.61
CA GLU A 284 -2.54 -20.77 6.74
C GLU A 284 -3.06 -19.56 7.50
N TRP A 285 -4.31 -19.23 7.23
CA TRP A 285 -5.11 -18.41 8.11
C TRP A 285 -5.47 -19.27 9.33
N GLU A 286 -4.75 -19.13 10.41
CA GLU A 286 -5.26 -19.52 11.72
C GLU A 286 -6.20 -18.41 12.21
N GLY A 287 -7.44 -18.43 11.78
CA GLY A 287 -8.41 -17.45 12.22
C GLY A 287 -9.81 -17.74 11.72
N ASP A 288 -10.77 -17.33 12.51
CA ASP A 288 -12.19 -17.48 12.34
C ASP A 288 -12.66 -16.98 10.95
N THR A 289 -13.66 -17.65 10.38
CA THR A 289 -14.21 -17.42 9.03
C THR A 289 -14.82 -16.03 8.80
N ASP A 290 -14.89 -15.19 9.83
CA ASP A 290 -15.37 -13.79 9.77
C ASP A 290 -14.25 -12.76 9.46
N GLN A 291 -13.03 -13.21 9.17
CA GLN A 291 -11.91 -12.30 8.93
C GLN A 291 -11.95 -11.71 7.53
N MET A 292 -11.73 -10.40 7.48
CA MET A 292 -11.64 -9.63 6.26
C MET A 292 -10.50 -10.12 5.37
N ALA A 293 -10.79 -10.44 4.11
CA ALA A 293 -9.79 -10.85 3.13
C ALA A 293 -9.05 -9.61 2.60
N LEU A 294 -7.72 -9.75 2.42
CA LEU A 294 -6.92 -8.75 1.72
C LEU A 294 -7.29 -8.67 0.24
N SER A 295 -7.43 -7.47 -0.27
CA SER A 295 -7.49 -7.26 -1.72
C SER A 295 -6.10 -7.54 -2.35
N PRO A 296 -6.04 -7.87 -3.66
CA PRO A 296 -4.75 -8.07 -4.35
C PRO A 296 -3.81 -6.86 -4.28
N LEU A 297 -4.35 -5.64 -4.26
CA LEU A 297 -3.57 -4.42 -4.05
C LEU A 297 -2.94 -4.38 -2.65
N GLN A 298 -3.72 -4.72 -1.63
CA GLN A 298 -3.25 -4.76 -0.25
C GLN A 298 -2.18 -5.83 -0.04
N HIS A 299 -2.29 -6.99 -0.70
CA HIS A 299 -1.25 -8.03 -0.72
C HIS A 299 0.07 -7.49 -1.27
N LEU A 300 0.03 -6.81 -2.43
CA LEU A 300 1.22 -6.16 -2.99
C LEU A 300 1.81 -5.12 -2.03
N ALA A 301 0.97 -4.27 -1.45
CA ALA A 301 1.41 -3.25 -0.50
C ALA A 301 2.12 -3.88 0.71
N LEU A 302 1.52 -4.91 1.32
CA LEU A 302 2.14 -5.63 2.42
C LEU A 302 3.45 -6.29 2.03
N THR A 303 3.57 -6.82 0.82
CA THR A 303 4.84 -7.40 0.31
C THR A 303 5.98 -6.38 0.35
N ALA A 304 5.72 -5.13 -0.03
CA ALA A 304 6.73 -4.08 0.08
C ALA A 304 7.04 -3.73 1.53
N LEU A 305 6.00 -3.48 2.32
CA LEU A 305 6.14 -3.03 3.71
C LEU A 305 6.89 -4.04 4.58
N GLN A 306 6.66 -5.34 4.37
CA GLN A 306 7.36 -6.41 5.10
C GLN A 306 8.85 -6.50 4.81
N GLN A 307 9.28 -6.11 3.63
CA GLN A 307 10.69 -6.07 3.28
C GLN A 307 11.41 -4.83 3.81
N GLU A 308 10.66 -3.84 4.27
CA GLU A 308 11.14 -2.54 4.71
C GLU A 308 11.17 -2.37 6.25
N VAL A 309 10.66 -3.37 7.01
CA VAL A 309 10.60 -3.37 8.49
C VAL A 309 11.49 -4.45 9.15
#